data_2c60aec4881c4762098f405c2bad7949
#
_entry.id   2c60aec4881c4762098f405c2bad7949
#
_cell.length_a   1.000
_cell.length_b   1.000
_cell.length_c   1.000
_cell.angle_alpha   90.00
_cell.angle_beta   90.00
_cell.angle_gamma   90.00
#
_symmetry.space_group_name_H-M   'P 1'
#
loop_
_entity.id
_entity.type
_entity.pdbx_description
1 polymer ?
#
loop_
_entity_poly.entity_id
_entity_poly.type
_entity_poly.pdbx_seq_one_letter_code
_entity_poly.pdbx_strand_id
1 'polypeptide(L)'
;MSEKILLNWKGGEIEVDTLGCKMVPIFNFNGKKIKPLHEPDWLNDASDEFNSLPGILKNLKGEFPCVPFGINSPVEEITKDWVKSYSEKPYVVNEPHGYSSNKNWELVDKKSHKLEFKIKYPENDLVDYLVRSIEVNDDQPNKIFCTLQIHVKNDCELPIGLHPMLRIPKNMSKIKIKPGNFKFGL
;
A
#
# COMPACT_ATOMS: atom_id res chain seq x y z
N MET A 1 -0.33 -14.28 -12.93
CA MET A 1 0.02 -12.95 -13.48
C MET A 1 -0.83 -11.94 -12.77
N SER A 2 -0.31 -10.74 -12.48
CA SER A 2 -1.12 -9.65 -11.92
C SER A 2 -2.00 -9.03 -13.01
N GLU A 3 -3.16 -8.53 -12.60
CA GLU A 3 -4.08 -7.80 -13.47
C GLU A 3 -4.11 -6.33 -13.06
N LYS A 4 -4.35 -5.45 -14.04
CA LYS A 4 -4.55 -4.01 -13.83
C LYS A 4 -6.02 -3.69 -14.02
N ILE A 5 -6.63 -3.18 -12.96
CA ILE A 5 -8.05 -2.80 -12.94
C ILE A 5 -8.16 -1.29 -12.96
N LEU A 6 -8.97 -0.75 -13.88
CA LEU A 6 -9.20 0.68 -14.01
C LEU A 6 -10.55 1.08 -13.41
N LEU A 7 -10.54 2.19 -12.68
CA LEU A 7 -11.70 2.93 -12.21
C LEU A 7 -11.59 4.38 -12.69
N ASN A 8 -12.62 4.85 -13.41
CA ASN A 8 -12.67 6.21 -13.93
C ASN A 8 -13.79 7.01 -13.24
N TRP A 9 -13.54 8.28 -12.97
CA TRP A 9 -14.53 9.22 -12.46
C TRP A 9 -14.26 10.64 -13.01
N LYS A 10 -15.13 11.58 -12.73
CA LYS A 10 -14.98 12.97 -13.20
C LYS A 10 -13.63 13.59 -12.82
N GLY A 11 -13.07 13.25 -11.67
CA GLY A 11 -11.80 13.78 -11.17
C GLY A 11 -10.54 13.10 -11.70
N GLY A 12 -10.67 11.97 -12.46
CA GLY A 12 -9.50 11.28 -12.96
C GLY A 12 -9.69 9.79 -13.22
N GLU A 13 -8.61 9.05 -13.04
CA GLU A 13 -8.54 7.60 -13.20
C GLU A 13 -7.67 6.96 -12.11
N ILE A 14 -7.96 5.75 -11.72
CA ILE A 14 -7.15 4.94 -10.80
C ILE A 14 -6.84 3.62 -11.49
N GLU A 15 -5.56 3.28 -11.60
CA GLU A 15 -5.11 1.94 -11.89
C GLU A 15 -4.86 1.21 -10.56
N VAL A 16 -5.41 0.02 -10.40
CA VAL A 16 -5.12 -0.88 -9.28
C VAL A 16 -4.51 -2.15 -9.82
N ASP A 17 -3.29 -2.44 -9.42
CA ASP A 17 -2.60 -3.70 -9.70
C ASP A 17 -3.04 -4.73 -8.64
N THR A 18 -3.54 -5.89 -9.07
CA THR A 18 -3.98 -6.93 -8.13
C THR A 18 -2.84 -7.47 -7.27
N LEU A 19 -1.59 -7.41 -7.74
CA LEU A 19 -0.43 -7.75 -6.92
C LEU A 19 -0.19 -6.69 -5.84
N GLY A 20 -0.53 -7.01 -4.61
CA GLY A 20 -0.43 -6.11 -3.46
C GLY A 20 -1.54 -5.08 -3.39
N CYS A 21 -2.56 -5.16 -4.27
CA CYS A 21 -3.63 -4.17 -4.39
C CYS A 21 -3.09 -2.73 -4.48
N LYS A 22 -2.08 -2.52 -5.33
CA LYS A 22 -1.34 -1.26 -5.46
C LYS A 22 -2.13 -0.26 -6.29
N MET A 23 -2.47 0.86 -5.67
CA MET A 23 -3.28 1.93 -6.28
C MET A 23 -2.39 3.04 -6.82
N VAL A 24 -2.59 3.42 -8.08
CA VAL A 24 -1.92 4.56 -8.73
C VAL A 24 -2.98 5.51 -9.29
N PRO A 25 -3.31 6.60 -8.59
CA PRO A 25 -4.27 7.58 -9.05
C PRO A 25 -3.65 8.61 -9.97
N ILE A 26 -4.43 9.06 -10.95
CA ILE A 26 -4.17 10.20 -11.81
C ILE A 26 -5.34 11.16 -11.68
N PHE A 27 -5.11 12.35 -11.14
CA PHE A 27 -6.13 13.38 -11.02
C PHE A 27 -6.12 14.33 -12.20
N ASN A 28 -7.31 14.77 -12.62
CA ASN A 28 -7.50 15.85 -13.58
C ASN A 28 -7.72 17.16 -12.80
N PHE A 29 -6.80 18.09 -12.89
CA PHE A 29 -6.89 19.38 -12.21
C PHE A 29 -6.55 20.52 -13.19
N ASN A 30 -7.53 21.41 -13.44
CA ASN A 30 -7.36 22.55 -14.36
C ASN A 30 -6.77 22.14 -15.73
N GLY A 31 -7.29 21.07 -16.32
CA GLY A 31 -6.83 20.55 -17.60
C GLY A 31 -5.48 19.83 -17.60
N LYS A 32 -4.87 19.64 -16.43
CA LYS A 32 -3.60 18.93 -16.26
C LYS A 32 -3.79 17.61 -15.55
N LYS A 33 -3.09 16.57 -16.00
CA LYS A 33 -2.99 15.30 -15.28
C LYS A 33 -1.94 15.38 -14.17
N ILE A 34 -2.34 15.08 -12.93
CA ILE A 34 -1.48 15.08 -11.76
C ILE A 34 -1.35 13.65 -11.24
N LYS A 35 -0.12 13.16 -11.14
CA LYS A 35 0.24 11.87 -10.55
C LYS A 35 0.89 12.12 -9.19
N PRO A 36 0.16 12.03 -8.07
CA PRO A 36 0.72 12.34 -6.75
C PRO A 36 1.62 11.24 -6.20
N LEU A 37 1.40 10.01 -6.65
CA LEU A 37 2.17 8.86 -6.21
C LEU A 37 3.25 8.49 -7.21
N HIS A 38 4.32 7.90 -6.70
CA HIS A 38 5.48 7.50 -7.49
C HIS A 38 5.24 6.17 -8.20
N GLU A 39 5.66 6.11 -9.44
CA GLU A 39 5.88 4.91 -10.22
C GLU A 39 7.34 4.94 -10.67
N PRO A 40 8.16 3.97 -10.30
CA PRO A 40 9.56 3.95 -10.71
C PRO A 40 9.71 3.67 -12.20
N ASP A 41 10.72 4.26 -12.79
CA ASP A 41 10.98 4.14 -14.23
C ASP A 41 11.38 2.71 -14.65
N TRP A 42 11.88 1.92 -13.69
CA TRP A 42 12.31 0.54 -13.92
C TRP A 42 11.20 -0.52 -13.91
N LEU A 43 9.92 -0.16 -13.71
CA LEU A 43 8.81 -1.14 -13.74
C LEU A 43 8.70 -1.93 -15.05
N ASN A 44 9.28 -1.42 -16.14
CA ASN A 44 9.31 -2.07 -17.43
C ASN A 44 10.73 -2.54 -17.82
N ASP A 45 11.68 -2.52 -16.89
CA ASP A 45 13.04 -2.97 -17.13
C ASP A 45 13.06 -4.50 -17.15
N ALA A 46 13.65 -5.09 -18.20
CA ALA A 46 13.81 -6.52 -18.36
C ALA A 46 15.28 -6.97 -18.14
N SER A 47 16.13 -6.09 -17.60
CA SER A 47 17.53 -6.40 -17.34
C SER A 47 17.68 -7.50 -16.28
N ASP A 48 18.82 -8.21 -16.32
CA ASP A 48 19.17 -9.21 -15.32
C ASP A 48 19.31 -8.60 -13.93
N GLU A 49 19.80 -7.35 -13.85
CA GLU A 49 19.90 -6.59 -12.61
C GLU A 49 18.52 -6.38 -11.98
N PHE A 50 17.54 -5.90 -12.78
CA PHE A 50 16.17 -5.77 -12.30
C PHE A 50 15.57 -7.11 -11.89
N ASN A 51 15.79 -8.17 -12.67
CA ASN A 51 15.27 -9.50 -12.38
C ASN A 51 15.86 -10.10 -11.09
N SER A 52 17.03 -9.67 -10.66
CA SER A 52 17.67 -10.08 -9.41
C SER A 52 17.11 -9.39 -8.17
N LEU A 53 16.39 -8.27 -8.32
CA LEU A 53 15.81 -7.54 -7.19
C LEU A 53 14.78 -8.38 -6.41
N PRO A 54 14.64 -8.17 -5.08
CA PRO A 54 13.55 -8.72 -4.30
C PRO A 54 12.18 -8.35 -4.89
N GLY A 55 11.22 -9.26 -4.82
CA GLY A 55 9.90 -9.11 -5.46
C GLY A 55 9.19 -7.80 -5.13
N ILE A 56 9.25 -7.36 -3.86
CA ILE A 56 8.64 -6.10 -3.44
C ILE A 56 9.28 -4.88 -4.16
N LEU A 57 10.59 -4.86 -4.38
CA LEU A 57 11.28 -3.77 -5.05
C LEU A 57 10.93 -3.69 -6.53
N LYS A 58 10.71 -4.82 -7.19
CA LYS A 58 10.27 -4.86 -8.59
C LYS A 58 8.93 -4.17 -8.80
N ASN A 59 8.04 -4.23 -7.81
CA ASN A 59 6.66 -3.76 -7.90
C ASN A 59 6.37 -2.59 -6.96
N LEU A 60 7.38 -1.87 -6.49
CA LEU A 60 7.24 -0.79 -5.53
C LEU A 60 6.68 0.45 -6.23
N LYS A 61 5.36 0.65 -6.17
CA LYS A 61 4.64 1.78 -6.81
C LYS A 61 3.39 2.17 -6.03
N GLY A 62 2.96 3.42 -6.20
CA GLY A 62 1.65 3.87 -5.74
C GLY A 62 1.46 3.86 -4.24
N GLU A 63 0.35 3.31 -3.79
CA GLU A 63 0.01 3.09 -2.38
C GLU A 63 -0.61 1.70 -2.21
N PHE A 64 -0.25 1.01 -1.14
CA PHE A 64 -0.72 -0.34 -0.86
C PHE A 64 -0.79 -0.64 0.64
N PRO A 65 -1.68 -1.57 1.07
CA PRO A 65 -1.79 -1.98 2.46
C PRO A 65 -0.70 -2.99 2.84
N CYS A 66 -0.12 -2.80 4.02
CA CYS A 66 0.87 -3.69 4.61
C CYS A 66 0.28 -4.33 5.88
N VAL A 67 0.00 -5.61 5.83
CA VAL A 67 -0.51 -6.38 6.97
C VAL A 67 0.21 -7.74 7.00
N PRO A 68 1.13 -7.93 7.97
CA PRO A 68 1.69 -6.92 8.87
C PRO A 68 2.61 -5.93 8.13
N PHE A 69 2.82 -4.75 8.72
CA PHE A 69 3.76 -3.75 8.20
C PHE A 69 5.18 -4.05 8.69
N GLY A 70 6.17 -3.71 7.85
CA GLY A 70 7.58 -3.69 8.21
C GLY A 70 8.38 -4.84 7.61
N ILE A 71 9.58 -4.98 8.18
CA ILE A 71 10.54 -6.06 7.92
C ILE A 71 11.05 -6.54 9.26
N ASN A 72 11.63 -7.74 9.32
CA ASN A 72 12.32 -8.17 10.52
C ASN A 72 13.63 -7.37 10.64
N SER A 73 13.73 -6.56 11.68
CA SER A 73 14.95 -5.82 12.03
C SER A 73 15.54 -6.36 13.31
N PRO A 74 16.88 -6.41 13.45
CA PRO A 74 17.54 -6.74 14.70
C PRO A 74 17.13 -5.76 15.81
N VAL A 75 16.97 -6.26 17.03
CA VAL A 75 16.58 -5.44 18.21
C VAL A 75 17.61 -4.34 18.49
N GLU A 76 18.87 -4.57 18.13
CA GLU A 76 19.98 -3.63 18.30
C GLU A 76 19.81 -2.35 17.46
N GLU A 77 19.04 -2.41 16.39
CA GLU A 77 18.73 -1.26 15.54
C GLU A 77 17.58 -0.40 16.10
N ILE A 78 16.88 -0.89 17.13
CA ILE A 78 15.74 -0.21 17.74
C ILE A 78 16.24 0.65 18.89
N THR A 79 15.84 1.92 18.96
CA THR A 79 16.23 2.81 20.07
C THR A 79 15.66 2.28 21.40
N LYS A 80 16.38 2.57 22.53
CA LYS A 80 15.99 2.11 23.87
C LYS A 80 14.58 2.46 24.28
N ASP A 81 14.05 3.58 23.81
CA ASP A 81 12.69 4.02 24.11
C ASP A 81 11.63 3.16 23.41
N TRP A 82 11.96 2.63 22.25
CA TRP A 82 11.09 1.73 21.48
C TRP A 82 11.18 0.27 21.93
N VAL A 83 12.35 -0.15 22.44
CA VAL A 83 12.51 -1.52 23.00
C VAL A 83 11.51 -1.78 24.12
N LYS A 84 11.15 -0.75 24.91
CA LYS A 84 10.14 -0.87 25.98
C LYS A 84 8.74 -1.13 25.46
N SER A 85 8.45 -0.76 24.23
CA SER A 85 7.16 -0.98 23.56
C SER A 85 7.16 -2.24 22.70
N TYR A 86 8.29 -2.96 22.65
CA TYR A 86 8.43 -4.17 21.86
C TYR A 86 7.76 -5.34 22.59
N SER A 87 6.90 -6.07 21.90
CA SER A 87 6.26 -7.26 22.46
C SER A 87 7.29 -8.34 22.80
N GLU A 88 7.11 -9.04 23.90
CA GLU A 88 7.92 -10.22 24.27
C GLU A 88 7.86 -11.33 23.20
N LYS A 89 6.83 -11.34 22.39
CA LYS A 89 6.63 -12.25 21.26
C LYS A 89 6.28 -11.45 20.00
N PRO A 90 7.27 -10.79 19.38
CA PRO A 90 7.00 -10.01 18.18
C PRO A 90 6.48 -10.91 17.05
N TYR A 91 5.55 -10.38 16.28
CA TYR A 91 5.12 -11.04 15.05
C TYR A 91 6.28 -11.09 14.05
N VAL A 92 6.59 -12.27 13.56
CA VAL A 92 7.64 -12.45 12.55
C VAL A 92 7.09 -12.11 11.18
N VAL A 93 7.63 -11.09 10.55
CA VAL A 93 7.27 -10.69 9.18
C VAL A 93 8.06 -11.56 8.19
N ASN A 94 7.44 -12.58 7.63
CA ASN A 94 8.10 -13.54 6.72
C ASN A 94 8.46 -12.93 5.37
N GLU A 95 7.68 -11.95 4.90
CA GLU A 95 7.92 -11.22 3.65
C GLU A 95 7.89 -9.72 3.94
N PRO A 96 8.79 -8.91 3.36
CA PRO A 96 8.78 -7.45 3.57
C PRO A 96 7.40 -6.86 3.31
N HIS A 97 6.89 -6.06 4.26
CA HIS A 97 5.57 -5.44 4.25
C HIS A 97 4.38 -6.41 4.22
N GLY A 98 4.63 -7.68 4.56
CA GLY A 98 3.62 -8.70 4.80
C GLY A 98 3.02 -9.36 3.57
N TYR A 99 2.16 -10.33 3.82
CA TYR A 99 1.51 -11.16 2.80
C TYR A 99 0.67 -10.32 1.82
N SER A 100 -0.10 -9.35 2.33
CA SER A 100 -0.97 -8.50 1.52
C SER A 100 -0.25 -7.73 0.43
N SER A 101 1.00 -7.30 0.68
CA SER A 101 1.78 -6.50 -0.26
C SER A 101 2.43 -7.34 -1.38
N ASN A 102 2.56 -8.65 -1.16
CA ASN A 102 3.33 -9.55 -2.01
C ASN A 102 2.50 -10.56 -2.79
N LYS A 103 1.19 -10.63 -2.57
CA LYS A 103 0.30 -11.60 -3.22
C LYS A 103 -0.79 -10.91 -4.03
N ASN A 104 -1.39 -11.67 -4.93
CA ASN A 104 -2.52 -11.19 -5.72
C ASN A 104 -3.80 -11.14 -4.88
N TRP A 105 -4.51 -10.03 -4.99
CA TRP A 105 -5.86 -9.86 -4.47
C TRP A 105 -6.88 -10.19 -5.54
N GLU A 106 -8.00 -10.75 -5.13
CA GLU A 106 -9.15 -11.01 -5.97
C GLU A 106 -10.04 -9.77 -6.05
N LEU A 107 -10.44 -9.37 -7.25
CA LEU A 107 -11.49 -8.36 -7.44
C LEU A 107 -12.83 -9.02 -7.17
N VAL A 108 -13.50 -8.63 -6.07
CA VAL A 108 -14.80 -9.22 -5.66
C VAL A 108 -16.01 -8.39 -6.05
N ASP A 109 -15.84 -7.07 -6.24
CA ASP A 109 -16.90 -6.19 -6.74
C ASP A 109 -16.32 -5.04 -7.56
N LYS A 110 -17.00 -4.71 -8.66
CA LYS A 110 -16.67 -3.56 -9.51
C LYS A 110 -17.95 -2.82 -9.90
N LYS A 111 -18.06 -1.58 -9.43
CA LYS A 111 -19.13 -0.64 -9.77
C LYS A 111 -18.54 0.59 -10.46
N SER A 112 -19.39 1.47 -10.97
CA SER A 112 -18.97 2.71 -11.64
C SER A 112 -18.06 3.61 -10.79
N HIS A 113 -18.24 3.58 -9.47
CA HIS A 113 -17.51 4.45 -8.52
C HIS A 113 -16.80 3.69 -7.39
N LYS A 114 -16.73 2.35 -7.49
CA LYS A 114 -16.14 1.50 -6.45
C LYS A 114 -15.45 0.29 -7.04
N LEU A 115 -14.29 -0.03 -6.49
CA LEU A 115 -13.62 -1.33 -6.60
C LEU A 115 -13.52 -1.95 -5.20
N GLU A 116 -13.75 -3.26 -5.09
CA GLU A 116 -13.56 -4.00 -3.86
C GLU A 116 -12.71 -5.24 -4.13
N PHE A 117 -11.67 -5.39 -3.34
CA PHE A 117 -10.70 -6.48 -3.44
C PHE A 117 -10.66 -7.27 -2.14
N LYS A 118 -10.38 -8.56 -2.26
CA LYS A 118 -10.21 -9.47 -1.13
C LYS A 118 -8.94 -10.29 -1.27
N ILE A 119 -8.28 -10.56 -0.14
CA ILE A 119 -7.18 -11.53 -0.06
C ILE A 119 -7.36 -12.42 1.15
N LYS A 120 -7.28 -13.74 0.95
CA LYS A 120 -7.31 -14.73 2.02
C LYS A 120 -5.88 -15.10 2.40
N TYR A 121 -5.62 -15.15 3.71
CA TYR A 121 -4.32 -15.53 4.25
C TYR A 121 -4.20 -17.06 4.43
N PRO A 122 -2.97 -17.58 4.58
CA PRO A 122 -2.74 -19.00 4.90
C PRO A 122 -3.44 -19.43 6.20
N GLU A 123 -3.76 -20.70 6.31
CA GLU A 123 -4.48 -21.23 7.48
C GLU A 123 -3.75 -21.03 8.81
N ASN A 124 -2.43 -21.05 8.79
CA ASN A 124 -1.58 -20.86 9.96
C ASN A 124 -1.25 -19.39 10.28
N ASP A 125 -1.80 -18.42 9.53
CA ASP A 125 -1.64 -16.99 9.80
C ASP A 125 -2.64 -16.51 10.86
N LEU A 126 -2.32 -15.43 11.59
CA LEU A 126 -3.22 -14.76 12.52
C LEU A 126 -4.35 -14.02 11.80
N VAL A 127 -4.07 -13.50 10.63
CA VAL A 127 -5.05 -12.86 9.75
C VAL A 127 -5.83 -13.95 9.01
N ASP A 128 -7.14 -13.82 8.92
CA ASP A 128 -7.98 -14.70 8.09
C ASP A 128 -8.06 -14.15 6.67
N TYR A 129 -8.56 -12.92 6.53
CA TYR A 129 -8.62 -12.24 5.24
C TYR A 129 -8.67 -10.73 5.40
N LEU A 130 -8.38 -10.04 4.31
CA LEU A 130 -8.56 -8.60 4.18
C LEU A 130 -9.59 -8.29 3.09
N VAL A 131 -10.33 -7.20 3.28
CA VAL A 131 -11.14 -6.57 2.23
C VAL A 131 -10.71 -5.11 2.08
N ARG A 132 -10.45 -4.69 0.86
CA ARG A 132 -10.11 -3.30 0.54
C ARG A 132 -11.11 -2.72 -0.44
N SER A 133 -11.76 -1.60 -0.06
CA SER A 133 -12.57 -0.81 -0.96
C SER A 133 -11.84 0.45 -1.39
N ILE A 134 -11.95 0.80 -2.67
CA ILE A 134 -11.47 2.06 -3.26
C ILE A 134 -12.67 2.72 -3.90
N GLU A 135 -13.06 3.89 -3.41
CA GLU A 135 -14.28 4.58 -3.82
C GLU A 135 -13.97 6.01 -4.25
N VAL A 136 -14.68 6.46 -5.28
CA VAL A 136 -14.61 7.81 -5.82
C VAL A 136 -16.02 8.43 -5.89
N ASN A 137 -16.08 9.75 -5.93
CA ASN A 137 -17.34 10.47 -6.02
C ASN A 137 -17.17 11.69 -6.95
N ASP A 138 -18.06 11.85 -7.91
CA ASP A 138 -18.06 12.96 -8.87
C ASP A 138 -18.31 14.32 -8.21
N ASP A 139 -19.00 14.36 -7.07
CA ASP A 139 -19.21 15.57 -6.27
C ASP A 139 -17.97 15.97 -5.48
N GLN A 140 -17.02 15.05 -5.29
CA GLN A 140 -15.73 15.26 -4.63
C GLN A 140 -14.57 14.76 -5.52
N PRO A 141 -14.40 15.35 -6.71
CA PRO A 141 -13.55 14.80 -7.74
C PRO A 141 -12.05 14.74 -7.38
N ASN A 142 -11.65 15.44 -6.34
CA ASN A 142 -10.27 15.48 -5.83
C ASN A 142 -10.03 14.54 -4.63
N LYS A 143 -10.96 13.63 -4.35
CA LYS A 143 -10.85 12.69 -3.23
C LYS A 143 -11.01 11.25 -3.71
N ILE A 144 -10.25 10.37 -3.06
CA ILE A 144 -10.37 8.92 -3.13
C ILE A 144 -10.55 8.43 -1.69
N PHE A 145 -11.55 7.59 -1.47
CA PHE A 145 -11.85 6.99 -0.19
C PHE A 145 -11.36 5.55 -0.20
N CYS A 146 -10.48 5.21 0.72
CA CYS A 146 -9.96 3.85 0.87
C CYS A 146 -10.37 3.31 2.23
N THR A 147 -10.95 2.12 2.25
CA THR A 147 -11.28 1.38 3.48
C THR A 147 -10.53 0.05 3.45
N LEU A 148 -9.86 -0.28 4.54
CA LEU A 148 -9.24 -1.58 4.75
C LEU A 148 -9.94 -2.26 5.95
N GLN A 149 -10.54 -3.40 5.71
CA GLN A 149 -11.10 -4.26 6.74
C GLN A 149 -10.15 -5.42 6.97
N ILE A 150 -9.81 -5.67 8.24
CA ILE A 150 -8.89 -6.72 8.65
C ILE A 150 -9.66 -7.71 9.51
N HIS A 151 -9.76 -8.94 9.04
CA HIS A 151 -10.41 -10.03 9.77
C HIS A 151 -9.33 -10.95 10.33
N VAL A 152 -9.29 -11.06 11.64
CA VAL A 152 -8.34 -11.90 12.37
C VAL A 152 -9.04 -13.14 12.95
N LYS A 153 -8.31 -14.24 13.10
CA LYS A 153 -8.86 -15.50 13.63
C LYS A 153 -9.06 -15.46 15.14
N ASN A 154 -8.20 -14.72 15.84
CA ASN A 154 -8.22 -14.52 17.28
C ASN A 154 -7.69 -13.13 17.60
N ASP A 155 -7.87 -12.69 18.85
CA ASP A 155 -7.26 -11.44 19.33
C ASP A 155 -5.76 -11.50 19.16
N CYS A 156 -5.20 -10.47 18.53
CA CYS A 156 -3.78 -10.37 18.24
C CYS A 156 -3.32 -8.91 18.12
N GLU A 157 -2.02 -8.71 18.23
CA GLU A 157 -1.36 -7.44 17.98
C GLU A 157 -0.53 -7.56 16.69
N LEU A 158 -0.78 -6.67 15.74
CA LEU A 158 -0.08 -6.64 14.46
C LEU A 158 0.31 -5.20 14.09
N PRO A 159 1.52 -4.98 13.59
CA PRO A 159 1.85 -3.72 12.95
C PRO A 159 1.07 -3.60 11.63
N ILE A 160 0.34 -2.52 11.46
CA ILE A 160 -0.45 -2.26 10.27
C ILE A 160 0.00 -0.93 9.67
N GLY A 161 0.16 -0.88 8.36
CA GLY A 161 0.52 0.33 7.65
C GLY A 161 -0.13 0.45 6.28
N LEU A 162 -0.21 1.69 5.82
CA LEU A 162 -0.39 2.03 4.42
C LEU A 162 0.94 2.56 3.91
N HIS A 163 1.34 2.16 2.72
CA HIS A 163 2.63 2.53 2.14
C HIS A 163 2.45 3.48 0.94
N PRO A 164 2.15 4.76 1.17
CA PRO A 164 2.06 5.74 0.10
C PRO A 164 3.45 6.18 -0.34
N MET A 165 3.79 5.96 -1.59
CA MET A 165 5.01 6.45 -2.21
C MET A 165 4.73 7.78 -2.89
N LEU A 166 5.07 8.87 -2.23
CA LEU A 166 4.83 10.21 -2.77
C LEU A 166 5.82 10.53 -3.90
N ARG A 167 5.30 11.08 -4.99
CA ARG A 167 6.14 11.55 -6.08
C ARG A 167 6.87 12.82 -5.67
N ILE A 168 8.19 12.74 -5.57
CA ILE A 168 9.05 13.87 -5.23
C ILE A 168 9.37 14.66 -6.50
N PRO A 169 9.08 15.98 -6.58
CA PRO A 169 9.46 16.80 -7.70
C PRO A 169 10.99 16.92 -7.79
N LYS A 170 11.51 17.11 -9.00
CA LYS A 170 12.97 17.25 -9.23
C LYS A 170 13.64 18.34 -8.37
N ASN A 171 12.89 19.40 -8.02
CA ASN A 171 13.37 20.43 -7.09
C ASN A 171 12.89 20.13 -5.65
N MET A 172 13.73 19.41 -4.90
CA MET A 172 13.43 18.98 -3.53
C MET A 172 13.28 20.12 -2.51
N SER A 173 13.82 21.31 -2.78
CA SER A 173 13.73 22.47 -1.85
C SER A 173 12.29 22.99 -1.66
N LYS A 174 11.34 22.55 -2.48
CA LYS A 174 9.92 22.95 -2.41
C LYS A 174 9.01 21.94 -1.72
N ILE A 175 9.56 20.85 -1.17
CA ILE A 175 8.74 19.85 -0.49
C ILE A 175 8.55 20.26 0.95
N LYS A 176 7.29 20.28 1.40
CA LYS A 176 6.92 20.47 2.79
C LYS A 176 5.91 19.40 3.19
N ILE A 177 6.27 18.59 4.16
CA ILE A 177 5.37 17.60 4.75
C ILE A 177 4.81 18.19 6.05
N LYS A 178 3.47 18.23 6.15
CA LYS A 178 2.77 18.55 7.39
C LYS A 178 2.02 17.29 7.82
N PRO A 179 2.56 16.51 8.75
CA PRO A 179 1.82 15.39 9.29
C PRO A 179 0.60 15.88 10.08
N GLY A 180 -0.45 15.06 10.13
CA GLY A 180 -1.56 15.28 11.06
C GLY A 180 -1.13 15.07 12.51
N ASN A 181 -2.09 15.07 13.43
CA ASN A 181 -1.81 14.75 14.83
C ASN A 181 -1.43 13.28 14.95
N PHE A 182 -0.31 13.01 15.60
CA PHE A 182 0.18 11.65 15.88
C PHE A 182 0.75 11.61 17.32
N LYS A 183 0.79 10.44 17.92
CA LYS A 183 1.33 10.28 19.28
C LYS A 183 2.85 10.26 19.29
N PHE A 184 3.43 9.56 18.31
CA PHE A 184 4.88 9.48 18.11
C PHE A 184 5.19 9.20 16.65
N GLY A 185 6.40 9.55 16.24
CA GLY A 185 6.99 9.24 14.96
C GLY A 185 8.43 8.78 15.15
N LEU A 186 8.91 8.03 14.17
CA LEU A 186 10.31 7.61 14.04
C LEU A 186 11.02 8.51 13.04
#